data_401e90494f26d8b7ffe8b7d666a99136
#
_entry.id   401e90494f26d8b7ffe8b7d666a99136
#
_cell.length_a   1.000
_cell.length_b   1.000
_cell.length_c   1.000
_cell.angle_alpha   90.00
_cell.angle_beta   90.00
_cell.angle_gamma   90.00
#
_symmetry.space_group_name_H-M   'P 1'
#
loop_
_entity.id
_entity.type
_entity.pdbx_description
1 polymer ?
#
loop_
_entity_poly.entity_id
_entity_poly.type
_entity_poly.pdbx_seq_one_letter_code
_entity_poly.pdbx_strand_id
1 'polypeptide(L)'
;MEKVTGIGGLFFRAEDPAKLASWYEQHLGVTQVPTDYDQSPWIQQTGPTVFAPFEQETDYFGDPSKQWMINFRVDDLDRMVAQLRRHGIEVSVDETHYPNGRFARLRDPEGNPIELWEAAK
;
A
#
# COMPACT_ATOMS: atom_id res chain seq x y z
N MET A 1 -22.06 -21.83 5.77
CA MET A 1 -21.88 -20.68 6.66
C MET A 1 -21.45 -19.46 5.86
N GLU A 2 -22.12 -18.34 6.06
CA GLU A 2 -21.74 -17.11 5.39
C GLU A 2 -20.46 -16.54 5.93
N LYS A 3 -19.71 -15.85 5.08
CA LYS A 3 -18.46 -15.17 5.43
C LYS A 3 -18.27 -13.94 4.53
N VAL A 4 -17.41 -13.03 4.95
CA VAL A 4 -17.00 -11.93 4.06
C VAL A 4 -16.13 -12.51 2.92
N THR A 5 -16.18 -11.90 1.75
CA THR A 5 -15.48 -12.40 0.56
C THR A 5 -14.16 -11.68 0.28
N GLY A 6 -13.92 -10.58 0.96
CA GLY A 6 -12.70 -9.81 0.79
C GLY A 6 -12.85 -8.40 1.33
N ILE A 7 -11.81 -7.60 1.13
CA ILE A 7 -11.81 -6.19 1.52
C ILE A 7 -12.45 -5.39 0.40
N GLY A 8 -13.53 -4.66 0.71
CA GLY A 8 -14.23 -3.81 -0.26
C GLY A 8 -13.69 -2.39 -0.33
N GLY A 9 -12.93 -1.96 0.65
CA GLY A 9 -12.34 -0.65 0.68
C GLY A 9 -11.50 -0.43 1.92
N LEU A 10 -10.66 0.58 1.88
CA LEU A 10 -9.88 1.07 3.00
C LEU A 10 -10.19 2.56 3.17
N PHE A 11 -10.63 2.96 4.34
CA PHE A 11 -11.01 4.34 4.63
C PHE A 11 -10.17 4.86 5.78
N PHE A 12 -9.56 6.02 5.60
CA PHE A 12 -8.71 6.60 6.62
C PHE A 12 -8.75 8.13 6.56
N ARG A 13 -8.36 8.75 7.65
CA ARG A 13 -8.33 10.21 7.73
C ARG A 13 -7.11 10.76 7.03
N ALA A 14 -7.29 11.88 6.34
CA ALA A 14 -6.22 12.60 5.68
C ALA A 14 -6.39 14.10 5.94
N GLU A 15 -5.27 14.79 6.08
CA GLU A 15 -5.28 16.26 6.22
C GLU A 15 -5.76 16.92 4.94
N ASP A 16 -5.30 16.41 3.78
CA ASP A 16 -5.70 16.88 2.45
C ASP A 16 -6.06 15.67 1.59
N PRO A 17 -7.31 15.18 1.65
CA PRO A 17 -7.71 13.97 0.94
C PRO A 17 -7.52 14.02 -0.57
N ALA A 18 -7.82 15.15 -1.19
CA ALA A 18 -7.70 15.28 -2.64
C ALA A 18 -6.26 15.17 -3.11
N LYS A 19 -5.36 15.86 -2.42
CA LYS A 19 -3.94 15.83 -2.74
C LYS A 19 -3.34 14.45 -2.49
N LEU A 20 -3.74 13.80 -1.40
CA LEU A 20 -3.26 12.47 -1.06
C LEU A 20 -3.75 11.44 -2.08
N ALA A 21 -5.03 11.50 -2.47
CA ALA A 21 -5.58 10.60 -3.49
C ALA A 21 -4.84 10.73 -4.83
N SER A 22 -4.52 11.96 -5.24
CA SER A 22 -3.74 12.22 -6.45
C SER A 22 -2.34 11.61 -6.38
N TRP A 23 -1.70 11.68 -5.22
CA TRP A 23 -0.37 11.08 -5.01
C TRP A 23 -0.42 9.55 -5.19
N TYR A 24 -1.40 8.89 -4.57
CA TYR A 24 -1.55 7.44 -4.70
C TYR A 24 -1.83 7.02 -6.15
N GLU A 25 -2.63 7.78 -6.87
CA GLU A 25 -2.89 7.50 -8.28
C GLU A 25 -1.63 7.71 -9.12
N GLN A 26 -0.96 8.83 -8.95
CA GLN A 26 0.21 9.19 -9.75
C GLN A 26 1.39 8.24 -9.54
N HIS A 27 1.64 7.84 -8.30
CA HIS A 27 2.86 7.11 -7.96
C HIS A 27 2.66 5.61 -7.75
N LEU A 28 1.47 5.19 -7.37
CA LEU A 28 1.18 3.78 -7.08
C LEU A 28 0.08 3.20 -7.98
N GLY A 29 -0.54 4.01 -8.81
CA GLY A 29 -1.56 3.52 -9.74
C GLY A 29 -2.88 3.15 -9.09
N VAL A 30 -3.18 3.69 -7.91
CA VAL A 30 -4.44 3.45 -7.21
C VAL A 30 -5.49 4.41 -7.75
N THR A 31 -6.49 3.89 -8.43
CA THR A 31 -7.57 4.70 -9.00
C THR A 31 -8.29 5.47 -7.90
N GLN A 32 -8.54 6.75 -8.13
CA GLN A 32 -9.27 7.58 -7.17
C GLN A 32 -10.73 7.13 -7.06
N VAL A 33 -11.32 7.37 -5.90
CA VAL A 33 -12.74 7.07 -5.68
C VAL A 33 -13.59 7.79 -6.71
N PRO A 34 -14.60 7.10 -7.31
CA PRO A 34 -15.47 7.74 -8.31
C PRO A 34 -16.25 8.90 -7.74
N THR A 35 -16.51 9.91 -8.59
CA THR A 35 -17.33 11.07 -8.26
C THR A 35 -18.78 10.91 -8.72
N ASP A 36 -19.09 9.86 -9.49
CA ASP A 36 -20.44 9.51 -9.92
C ASP A 36 -20.58 7.99 -10.04
N TYR A 37 -21.78 7.52 -10.30
CA TYR A 37 -22.08 6.09 -10.36
C TYR A 37 -21.76 5.43 -11.70
N ASP A 38 -21.33 6.20 -12.70
CA ASP A 38 -20.93 5.66 -14.01
C ASP A 38 -19.46 5.26 -14.03
N GLN A 39 -18.67 5.71 -13.07
CA GLN A 39 -17.25 5.38 -12.96
C GLN A 39 -17.05 4.16 -12.07
N SER A 40 -16.07 3.33 -12.43
CA SER A 40 -15.65 2.17 -11.62
C SER A 40 -14.69 2.58 -10.52
N PRO A 41 -14.81 2.01 -9.33
CA PRO A 41 -13.72 2.12 -8.35
C PRO A 41 -12.50 1.32 -8.80
N TRP A 42 -11.42 1.42 -8.05
CA TRP A 42 -10.19 0.68 -8.32
C TRP A 42 -10.46 -0.83 -8.27
N ILE A 43 -10.12 -1.52 -9.35
CA ILE A 43 -10.27 -2.96 -9.44
C ILE A 43 -8.90 -3.59 -9.19
N GLN A 44 -8.79 -4.31 -8.10
CA GLN A 44 -7.55 -4.99 -7.74
C GLN A 44 -7.35 -6.25 -8.57
N GLN A 45 -6.09 -6.58 -8.82
CA GLN A 45 -5.76 -7.88 -9.40
C GLN A 45 -5.92 -8.95 -8.33
N THR A 46 -6.36 -10.13 -8.72
CA THR A 46 -6.49 -11.28 -7.82
C THR A 46 -5.11 -11.68 -7.30
N GLY A 47 -5.02 -11.96 -6.01
CA GLY A 47 -3.79 -12.41 -5.40
C GLY A 47 -3.92 -12.57 -3.89
N PRO A 48 -2.84 -13.02 -3.24
CA PRO A 48 -2.88 -13.22 -1.79
C PRO A 48 -3.02 -11.90 -1.05
N THR A 49 -3.76 -11.93 0.05
CA THR A 49 -3.92 -10.78 0.94
C THR A 49 -3.67 -11.23 2.36
N VAL A 50 -2.76 -10.55 3.04
CA VAL A 50 -2.48 -10.79 4.45
C VAL A 50 -3.36 -9.86 5.28
N PHE A 51 -4.08 -10.42 6.23
CA PHE A 51 -4.87 -9.65 7.19
C PHE A 51 -4.34 -10.02 8.58
N ALA A 52 -3.51 -9.14 9.15
CA ALA A 52 -2.75 -9.49 10.34
C ALA A 52 -2.82 -8.39 11.40
N PRO A 53 -3.50 -8.64 12.52
CA PRO A 53 -3.34 -7.78 13.69
C PRO A 53 -1.91 -7.90 14.23
N PHE A 54 -1.29 -6.75 14.48
CA PHE A 54 0.04 -6.68 15.08
C PHE A 54 -0.09 -6.40 16.57
N GLU A 55 0.98 -6.68 17.30
CA GLU A 55 1.04 -6.32 18.71
C GLU A 55 0.83 -4.82 18.89
N GLN A 56 0.09 -4.43 19.91
CA GLN A 56 -0.23 -3.02 20.16
C GLN A 56 1.01 -2.14 20.22
N GLU A 57 2.11 -2.65 20.78
CA GLU A 57 3.35 -1.91 20.98
C GLU A 57 4.36 -2.13 19.86
N THR A 58 3.93 -2.65 18.71
CA THR A 58 4.85 -2.88 17.59
C THR A 58 5.49 -1.58 17.13
N ASP A 59 6.76 -1.65 16.76
CA ASP A 59 7.47 -0.55 16.10
C ASP A 59 7.52 -0.73 14.57
N TYR A 60 6.87 -1.76 14.05
CA TYR A 60 6.95 -2.12 12.63
C TYR A 60 6.38 -1.02 11.72
N PHE A 61 5.41 -0.26 12.21
CA PHE A 61 4.79 0.83 11.42
C PHE A 61 5.60 2.13 11.48
N GLY A 62 6.67 2.18 12.25
CA GLY A 62 7.50 3.37 12.43
C GLY A 62 6.90 4.30 13.47
N ASP A 63 6.31 5.42 13.05
CA ASP A 63 5.72 6.41 13.95
C ASP A 63 4.62 5.77 14.82
N PRO A 64 4.74 5.84 16.18
CA PRO A 64 3.75 5.24 17.08
C PRO A 64 2.34 5.80 16.92
N SER A 65 2.17 6.98 16.35
CA SER A 65 0.85 7.56 16.10
C SER A 65 0.12 6.88 14.95
N LYS A 66 0.82 6.11 14.11
CA LYS A 66 0.23 5.42 12.95
C LYS A 66 -0.32 4.07 13.40
N GLN A 67 -1.63 3.90 13.23
CA GLN A 67 -2.36 2.75 13.73
C GLN A 67 -2.40 1.58 12.75
N TRP A 68 -1.93 1.80 11.51
CA TRP A 68 -1.98 0.80 10.45
C TRP A 68 -0.83 1.00 9.48
N MET A 69 -0.56 -0.03 8.71
CA MET A 69 0.33 0.03 7.56
C MET A 69 -0.36 -0.71 6.42
N ILE A 70 -0.40 -0.09 5.24
CA ILE A 70 -0.94 -0.77 4.08
C ILE A 70 0.19 -1.45 3.31
N ASN A 71 -0.08 -2.68 2.86
CA ASN A 71 0.82 -3.42 2.00
C ASN A 71 0.19 -3.50 0.61
N PHE A 72 0.95 -3.11 -0.41
CA PHE A 72 0.54 -3.26 -1.80
C PHE A 72 1.39 -4.32 -2.48
N ARG A 73 0.75 -5.23 -3.22
CA ARG A 73 1.47 -6.16 -4.08
C ARG A 73 1.98 -5.44 -5.32
N VAL A 74 3.17 -5.83 -5.77
CA VAL A 74 3.76 -5.34 -7.02
C VAL A 74 4.26 -6.55 -7.82
N ASP A 75 4.30 -6.41 -9.13
CA ASP A 75 4.78 -7.49 -10.00
C ASP A 75 6.32 -7.55 -10.03
N ASP A 76 6.97 -6.40 -9.99
CA ASP A 76 8.43 -6.29 -10.07
C ASP A 76 8.89 -5.20 -9.09
N LEU A 77 9.40 -5.63 -7.94
CA LEU A 77 9.79 -4.71 -6.87
C LEU A 77 10.92 -3.78 -7.31
N ASP A 78 11.93 -4.31 -8.00
CA ASP A 78 13.08 -3.49 -8.39
C ASP A 78 12.66 -2.38 -9.36
N ARG A 79 11.81 -2.69 -10.32
CA ARG A 79 11.31 -1.70 -11.28
C ARG A 79 10.41 -0.67 -10.60
N MET A 80 9.58 -1.11 -9.67
CA MET A 80 8.71 -0.21 -8.91
C MET A 80 9.53 0.76 -8.05
N VAL A 81 10.53 0.25 -7.36
CA VAL A 81 11.42 1.07 -6.54
C VAL A 81 12.17 2.09 -7.39
N ALA A 82 12.71 1.67 -8.55
CA ALA A 82 13.40 2.57 -9.46
C ALA A 82 12.48 3.69 -9.96
N GLN A 83 11.23 3.36 -10.27
CA GLN A 83 10.22 4.32 -10.70
C GLN A 83 9.93 5.37 -9.61
N LEU A 84 9.75 4.92 -8.38
CA LEU A 84 9.48 5.82 -7.26
C LEU A 84 10.67 6.73 -6.99
N ARG A 85 11.88 6.19 -7.02
CA ARG A 85 13.10 6.97 -6.78
C ARG A 85 13.34 8.01 -7.87
N ARG A 86 12.96 7.74 -9.12
CA ARG A 86 13.03 8.73 -10.20
C ARG A 86 12.15 9.95 -9.94
N HIS A 87 11.09 9.79 -9.16
CA HIS A 87 10.20 10.88 -8.78
C HIS A 87 10.56 11.49 -7.43
N GLY A 88 11.76 11.21 -6.93
CA GLY A 88 12.24 11.78 -5.67
C GLY A 88 11.64 11.18 -4.42
N ILE A 89 11.00 10.02 -4.54
CA ILE A 89 10.38 9.35 -3.39
C ILE A 89 11.41 8.43 -2.75
N GLU A 90 11.60 8.59 -1.44
CA GLU A 90 12.53 7.78 -0.67
C GLU A 90 11.93 6.40 -0.41
N VAL A 91 12.68 5.35 -0.76
CA VAL A 91 12.23 3.95 -0.59
C VAL A 91 13.36 3.15 0.03
N SER A 92 13.04 2.39 1.06
CA SER A 92 13.96 1.47 1.74
C SER A 92 13.67 0.05 1.29
N VAL A 93 14.63 -0.62 0.67
CA VAL A 93 14.48 -2.00 0.20
C VAL A 93 15.06 -2.96 1.23
N ASP A 94 14.30 -4.00 1.56
CA ASP A 94 14.82 -5.12 2.33
C ASP A 94 15.55 -6.04 1.35
N GLU A 95 16.87 -6.15 1.52
CA GLU A 95 17.70 -6.94 0.60
C GLU A 95 17.53 -8.45 0.80
N THR A 96 16.88 -8.87 1.88
CA THR A 96 16.63 -10.29 2.13
C THR A 96 15.53 -10.80 1.22
N HIS A 97 15.74 -11.97 0.64
CA HIS A 97 14.72 -12.69 -0.11
C HIS A 97 14.10 -13.73 0.81
N TYR A 98 12.85 -13.50 1.19
CA TYR A 98 12.13 -14.39 2.10
C TYR A 98 11.39 -15.47 1.31
N PRO A 99 11.02 -16.58 1.95
CA PRO A 99 10.21 -17.62 1.28
C PRO A 99 8.89 -17.10 0.71
N ASN A 100 8.32 -16.04 1.30
CA ASN A 100 7.06 -15.45 0.82
C ASN A 100 7.26 -14.23 -0.09
N GLY A 101 8.50 -13.83 -0.38
CA GLY A 101 8.77 -12.78 -1.33
C GLY A 101 9.75 -11.73 -0.87
N ARG A 102 9.68 -10.58 -1.51
CA ARG A 102 10.57 -9.44 -1.28
C ARG A 102 9.77 -8.22 -0.88
N PHE A 103 10.39 -7.34 -0.09
CA PHE A 103 9.69 -6.21 0.52
C PHE A 103 10.48 -4.90 0.37
N ALA A 104 9.75 -3.81 0.27
CA ALA A 104 10.28 -2.45 0.37
C ALA A 104 9.30 -1.59 1.16
N ARG A 105 9.78 -0.48 1.70
CA ARG A 105 8.96 0.40 2.53
C ARG A 105 9.14 1.85 2.12
N LEU A 106 8.06 2.60 2.21
CA LEU A 106 8.05 4.03 1.97
C LEU A 106 6.95 4.67 2.80
N ARG A 107 6.81 5.99 2.67
CA ARG A 107 5.72 6.73 3.31
C ARG A 107 5.04 7.60 2.27
N ASP A 108 3.75 7.82 2.46
CA ASP A 108 3.04 8.80 1.66
C ASP A 108 3.33 10.23 2.17
N PRO A 109 2.87 11.29 1.48
CA PRO A 109 3.15 12.67 1.90
C PRO A 109 2.63 13.04 3.28
N GLU A 110 1.70 12.30 3.84
CA GLU A 110 1.19 12.52 5.19
C GLU A 110 1.82 11.59 6.22
N GLY A 111 2.88 10.89 5.83
CA GLY A 111 3.65 10.05 6.74
C GLY A 111 3.06 8.68 6.99
N ASN A 112 2.03 8.27 6.26
CA ASN A 112 1.44 6.94 6.44
C ASN A 112 2.40 5.87 5.90
N PRO A 113 2.66 4.81 6.68
CA PRO A 113 3.60 3.76 6.26
C PRO A 113 3.00 2.88 5.17
N ILE A 114 3.82 2.57 4.19
CA ILE A 114 3.46 1.71 3.06
C ILE A 114 4.52 0.63 2.93
N GLU A 115 4.07 -0.61 2.75
CA GLU A 115 4.95 -1.71 2.39
C GLU A 115 4.61 -2.19 0.98
N LEU A 116 5.63 -2.41 0.16
CA LEU A 116 5.48 -3.02 -1.15
C LEU A 116 5.94 -4.47 -1.06
N TRP A 117 5.19 -5.36 -1.68
CA TRP A 117 5.43 -6.80 -1.61
C TRP A 117 5.39 -7.43 -3.00
N GLU A 118 6.53 -7.96 -3.43
CA GLU A 118 6.58 -8.84 -4.58
C GLU A 118 6.46 -10.25 -4.05
N ALA A 119 5.27 -10.83 -4.18
CA ALA A 119 5.00 -12.16 -3.64
C ALA A 119 5.85 -13.21 -4.34
N ALA A 120 6.30 -14.22 -3.59
CA ALA A 120 7.01 -15.35 -4.15
C ALA A 120 6.11 -16.11 -5.14
N LYS A 121 6.70 -16.58 -6.23
CA LYS A 121 5.99 -17.31 -7.27
C LYS A 121 5.97 -18.81 -6.99
#